data_1eeccc01c025910aa766ffc686c8d2e1
#
_entry.id   1eeccc01c025910aa766ffc686c8d2e1
#
_cell.length_a   1.000
_cell.length_b   1.000
_cell.length_c   1.000
_cell.angle_alpha   90.00
_cell.angle_beta   90.00
_cell.angle_gamma   90.00
#
_symmetry.space_group_name_H-M   'P 1'
#
loop_
_entity.id
_entity.type
_entity.pdbx_description
1 polymer ?
#
loop_
_entity_poly.entity_id
_entity_poly.type
_entity_poly.pdbx_seq_one_letter_code
_entity_poly.pdbx_strand_id
1 'polypeptide(L)'
;MERFKEHVKIDREKIFQLLEEGKNPSREDILEILRKAENKEKITHLDIAKLLHIEDADLVEKMFQIAGKIKKDVYGNRIVLFAPLYISDFCVNNCVYCGYKRENKFHRRRLSMEEIKKEVMILEEMGHKRLALEAGEDPVNCDIEYILEAIDTIYDTYNKNGKIRRINVNIAATTVENYRKLNEKGIGTYILFQETYDEEVYKKVHPKCLKGNYDYHTTSFDRAMEAGIEDVGAGVLFGLADPKFEVLGLMMHNEHLEKRFGVGFHTISVPRLRPAEGVNLETFPYLLDDETFKKIVTIIRIAVPYTGMILSTRETAEMREILIQHGISQVSAGSCTGVGGYEEHIKGRNVSQFATADERSPKQVIEDLMAAGYIPSYCTSCYRTGRVGEKFMEIAKSEKIHNLCKPNALTTLVEYAVDYGDKELLAKVEKFVREQAATIENKRLEQFVLKNIDKLKAGERDLYL
;
A
#
# COMPACT_ATOMS: atom_id res chain seq x y z
N MET A 1 -18.20 21.80 12.95
CA MET A 1 -17.03 20.92 13.05
C MET A 1 -17.09 20.23 14.40
N GLU A 2 -17.51 18.96 14.44
CA GLU A 2 -17.45 18.17 15.68
C GLU A 2 -15.98 18.07 16.10
N ARG A 3 -15.67 18.54 17.29
CA ARG A 3 -14.37 18.30 17.91
C ARG A 3 -14.35 16.84 18.33
N PHE A 4 -13.54 16.05 17.67
CA PHE A 4 -13.20 14.71 18.14
C PHE A 4 -12.57 14.83 19.52
N LYS A 5 -13.13 14.13 20.51
CA LYS A 5 -12.73 14.30 21.94
C LYS A 5 -11.39 13.64 22.28
N GLU A 6 -10.85 12.81 21.40
CA GLU A 6 -9.58 12.11 21.62
C GLU A 6 -8.60 12.47 20.50
N HIS A 7 -7.41 12.92 20.90
CA HIS A 7 -6.32 13.24 20.00
C HIS A 7 -5.38 12.06 19.87
N VAL A 8 -4.94 11.77 18.66
CA VAL A 8 -3.78 10.89 18.45
C VAL A 8 -2.55 11.64 18.98
N LYS A 9 -1.96 11.11 20.03
CA LYS A 9 -0.80 11.76 20.65
C LYS A 9 0.49 11.26 20.00
N ILE A 10 1.00 12.00 19.02
CA ILE A 10 2.37 11.87 18.55
C ILE A 10 3.25 12.74 19.44
N ASP A 11 3.89 12.13 20.43
CA ASP A 11 4.67 12.84 21.43
C ASP A 11 6.04 13.19 20.88
N ARG A 12 6.16 14.43 20.36
CA ARG A 12 7.37 14.95 19.70
C ARG A 12 8.58 14.93 20.64
N GLU A 13 8.42 15.35 21.88
CA GLU A 13 9.50 15.38 22.87
C GLU A 13 9.96 13.96 23.19
N LYS A 14 9.01 13.04 23.35
CA LYS A 14 9.31 11.63 23.58
C LYS A 14 10.05 10.99 22.40
N ILE A 15 9.71 11.35 21.16
CA ILE A 15 10.43 10.87 19.98
C ILE A 15 11.88 11.33 20.02
N PHE A 16 12.14 12.61 20.26
CA PHE A 16 13.52 13.11 20.36
C PHE A 16 14.29 12.48 21.51
N GLN A 17 13.64 12.27 22.66
CA GLN A 17 14.25 11.55 23.78
C GLN A 17 14.64 10.13 23.37
N LEU A 18 13.75 9.38 22.72
CA LEU A 18 14.02 8.02 22.26
C LEU A 18 15.14 7.96 21.23
N LEU A 19 15.18 8.92 20.29
CA LEU A 19 16.25 9.03 19.31
C LEU A 19 17.61 9.31 19.98
N GLU A 20 17.64 10.15 21.02
CA GLU A 20 18.86 10.43 21.77
C GLU A 20 19.31 9.21 22.59
N GLU A 21 18.39 8.55 23.30
CA GLU A 21 18.67 7.31 24.04
C GLU A 21 19.10 6.16 23.14
N GLY A 22 18.60 6.12 21.90
CA GLY A 22 18.92 5.11 20.91
C GLY A 22 20.23 5.31 20.17
N LYS A 23 20.93 6.44 20.39
CA LYS A 23 22.22 6.70 19.77
C LYS A 23 23.31 5.73 20.29
N ASN A 24 24.22 5.38 19.40
CA ASN A 24 25.37 4.52 19.72
C ASN A 24 24.99 3.19 20.42
N PRO A 25 24.03 2.41 19.86
CA PRO A 25 23.63 1.15 20.48
C PRO A 25 24.83 0.18 20.51
N SER A 26 24.95 -0.62 21.56
CA SER A 26 25.96 -1.67 21.59
C SER A 26 25.63 -2.76 20.56
N ARG A 27 26.63 -3.53 20.14
CA ARG A 27 26.43 -4.67 19.24
C ARG A 27 25.49 -5.71 19.88
N GLU A 28 25.63 -5.91 21.19
CA GLU A 28 24.79 -6.83 21.98
C GLU A 28 23.34 -6.37 21.99
N ASP A 29 23.05 -5.08 22.19
CA ASP A 29 21.71 -4.51 22.09
C ASP A 29 21.05 -4.86 20.76
N ILE A 30 21.76 -4.59 19.65
CA ILE A 30 21.24 -4.84 18.31
C ILE A 30 20.99 -6.33 18.08
N LEU A 31 21.90 -7.19 18.47
CA LEU A 31 21.73 -8.64 18.34
C LEU A 31 20.50 -9.13 19.12
N GLU A 32 20.26 -8.62 20.31
CA GLU A 32 19.07 -8.97 21.12
C GLU A 32 17.77 -8.45 20.45
N ILE A 33 17.78 -7.22 19.91
CA ILE A 33 16.62 -6.68 19.16
C ILE A 33 16.35 -7.55 17.93
N LEU A 34 17.39 -7.93 17.19
CA LEU A 34 17.24 -8.77 16.01
C LEU A 34 16.74 -10.18 16.35
N ARG A 35 17.15 -10.74 17.51
CA ARG A 35 16.61 -12.01 18.05
C ARG A 35 15.11 -11.88 18.34
N LYS A 36 14.68 -10.80 19.03
CA LYS A 36 13.25 -10.53 19.27
C LYS A 36 12.47 -10.42 17.94
N ALA A 37 13.03 -9.69 16.98
CA ALA A 37 12.41 -9.52 15.65
C ALA A 37 12.24 -10.87 14.93
N GLU A 38 13.26 -11.72 14.92
CA GLU A 38 13.20 -13.03 14.31
C GLU A 38 12.11 -13.93 14.91
N ASN A 39 11.91 -13.82 16.22
CA ASN A 39 10.84 -14.53 16.94
C ASN A 39 9.49 -13.81 16.88
N LYS A 40 9.39 -12.68 16.19
CA LYS A 40 8.19 -11.84 16.10
C LYS A 40 7.68 -11.39 17.49
N GLU A 41 8.60 -11.24 18.44
CA GLU A 41 8.35 -10.64 19.75
C GLU A 41 8.11 -9.13 19.59
N LYS A 42 7.48 -8.50 20.59
CA LYS A 42 7.21 -7.05 20.54
C LYS A 42 8.52 -6.24 20.52
N ILE A 43 8.66 -5.39 19.50
CA ILE A 43 9.72 -4.40 19.37
C ILE A 43 9.24 -3.08 19.97
N THR A 44 10.00 -2.52 20.91
CA THR A 44 9.67 -1.26 21.57
C THR A 44 10.09 -0.05 20.74
N HIS A 45 9.56 1.14 21.02
CA HIS A 45 9.99 2.36 20.37
C HIS A 45 11.49 2.66 20.58
N LEU A 46 12.06 2.28 21.74
CA LEU A 46 13.50 2.40 21.98
C LEU A 46 14.30 1.40 21.15
N ASP A 47 13.80 0.16 21.02
CA ASP A 47 14.44 -0.84 20.12
C ASP A 47 14.46 -0.29 18.67
N ILE A 48 13.37 0.31 18.21
CA ILE A 48 13.30 0.94 16.88
C ILE A 48 14.29 2.09 16.76
N ALA A 49 14.36 2.96 17.78
CA ALA A 49 15.32 4.07 17.80
C ALA A 49 16.76 3.56 17.72
N LYS A 50 17.11 2.47 18.41
CA LYS A 50 18.43 1.81 18.29
C LYS A 50 18.69 1.27 16.89
N LEU A 51 17.70 0.58 16.26
CA LEU A 51 17.82 0.09 14.88
C LEU A 51 18.03 1.23 13.87
N LEU A 52 17.42 2.38 14.08
CA LEU A 52 17.58 3.58 13.23
C LEU A 52 19.00 4.17 13.28
N HIS A 53 19.81 3.80 14.28
CA HIS A 53 21.18 4.28 14.44
C HIS A 53 22.26 3.22 14.15
N ILE A 54 21.90 2.06 13.60
CA ILE A 54 22.88 1.04 13.20
C ILE A 54 23.73 1.57 12.03
N GLU A 55 25.06 1.48 12.17
CA GLU A 55 26.02 1.78 11.11
C GLU A 55 26.87 0.55 10.71
N ASP A 56 26.94 -0.45 11.59
CA ASP A 56 27.69 -1.69 11.39
C ASP A 56 27.10 -2.50 10.22
N ALA A 57 27.86 -2.66 9.13
CA ALA A 57 27.39 -3.24 7.88
C ALA A 57 26.90 -4.69 8.02
N ASP A 58 27.55 -5.52 8.88
CA ASP A 58 27.12 -6.91 9.06
C ASP A 58 25.83 -6.99 9.90
N LEU A 59 25.60 -6.07 10.82
CA LEU A 59 24.33 -5.96 11.54
C LEU A 59 23.20 -5.45 10.64
N VAL A 60 23.49 -4.51 9.74
CA VAL A 60 22.54 -4.04 8.73
C VAL A 60 22.14 -5.18 7.80
N GLU A 61 23.10 -5.94 7.29
CA GLU A 61 22.82 -7.11 6.44
C GLU A 61 21.99 -8.17 7.17
N LYS A 62 22.33 -8.46 8.43
CA LYS A 62 21.53 -9.36 9.27
C LYS A 62 20.10 -8.85 9.47
N MET A 63 19.92 -7.54 9.66
CA MET A 63 18.62 -6.91 9.76
C MET A 63 17.79 -7.10 8.47
N PHE A 64 18.40 -6.96 7.30
CA PHE A 64 17.77 -7.22 6.00
C PHE A 64 17.29 -8.66 5.88
N GLN A 65 18.15 -9.63 6.23
CA GLN A 65 17.82 -11.06 6.19
C GLN A 65 16.64 -11.40 7.11
N ILE A 66 16.62 -10.85 8.33
CA ILE A 66 15.55 -11.09 9.29
C ILE A 66 14.22 -10.49 8.80
N ALA A 67 14.22 -9.28 8.24
CA ALA A 67 12.99 -8.68 7.69
C ALA A 67 12.45 -9.49 6.50
N GLY A 68 13.32 -9.98 5.63
CA GLY A 68 12.96 -10.90 4.54
C GLY A 68 12.36 -12.20 5.06
N LYS A 69 12.95 -12.77 6.13
CA LYS A 69 12.43 -13.97 6.81
C LYS A 69 11.05 -13.70 7.41
N ILE A 70 10.85 -12.61 8.15
CA ILE A 70 9.55 -12.21 8.73
C ILE A 70 8.49 -12.13 7.63
N LYS A 71 8.78 -11.43 6.52
CA LYS A 71 7.84 -11.33 5.38
C LYS A 71 7.51 -12.71 4.81
N LYS A 72 8.51 -13.58 4.65
CA LYS A 72 8.32 -14.94 4.14
C LYS A 72 7.51 -15.80 5.10
N ASP A 73 7.76 -15.72 6.40
CA ASP A 73 7.04 -16.47 7.42
C ASP A 73 5.58 -16.05 7.49
N VAL A 74 5.27 -14.74 7.41
CA VAL A 74 3.91 -14.22 7.50
C VAL A 74 3.16 -14.34 6.16
N TYR A 75 3.75 -13.89 5.07
CA TYR A 75 3.06 -13.74 3.78
C TYR A 75 3.49 -14.74 2.70
N GLY A 76 4.53 -15.54 2.96
CA GLY A 76 5.15 -16.41 1.95
C GLY A 76 5.81 -15.61 0.83
N ASN A 77 5.86 -16.23 -0.34
CA ASN A 77 6.40 -15.60 -1.55
C ASN A 77 5.34 -14.81 -2.34
N ARG A 78 4.13 -14.60 -1.80
CA ARG A 78 3.06 -13.90 -2.47
C ARG A 78 3.32 -12.38 -2.51
N ILE A 79 3.16 -11.79 -3.71
CA ILE A 79 3.17 -10.34 -3.92
C ILE A 79 1.82 -9.92 -4.50
N VAL A 80 1.13 -9.03 -3.81
CA VAL A 80 -0.16 -8.50 -4.26
C VAL A 80 0.05 -7.41 -5.29
N LEU A 81 -0.68 -7.48 -6.41
CA LEU A 81 -0.66 -6.48 -7.47
C LEU A 81 -1.93 -5.63 -7.44
N PHE A 82 -1.78 -4.33 -7.71
CA PHE A 82 -2.87 -3.37 -7.86
C PHE A 82 -2.48 -2.24 -8.82
N ALA A 83 -3.42 -1.39 -9.18
CA ALA A 83 -3.16 -0.15 -9.91
C ALA A 83 -3.92 1.03 -9.27
N PRO A 84 -3.37 2.26 -9.33
CA PRO A 84 -4.11 3.47 -8.96
C PRO A 84 -5.12 3.84 -10.05
N LEU A 85 -6.21 4.51 -9.68
CA LEU A 85 -7.14 5.17 -10.57
C LEU A 85 -7.40 6.59 -10.07
N TYR A 86 -6.87 7.57 -10.77
CA TYR A 86 -7.03 8.99 -10.47
C TYR A 86 -8.28 9.53 -11.14
N ILE A 87 -9.26 9.97 -10.34
CA ILE A 87 -10.56 10.43 -10.87
C ILE A 87 -10.74 11.95 -10.87
N SER A 88 -9.95 12.69 -10.07
CA SER A 88 -9.98 14.15 -10.03
C SER A 88 -8.66 14.75 -9.56
N ASP A 89 -8.17 15.79 -10.24
CA ASP A 89 -7.04 16.63 -9.81
C ASP A 89 -7.48 17.98 -9.25
N PHE A 90 -8.79 18.23 -9.14
CA PHE A 90 -9.29 19.38 -8.40
C PHE A 90 -8.87 19.27 -6.94
N CYS A 91 -8.14 20.29 -6.45
CA CYS A 91 -7.66 20.33 -5.08
C CYS A 91 -7.62 21.77 -4.56
N VAL A 92 -8.18 21.98 -3.38
CA VAL A 92 -8.17 23.28 -2.68
C VAL A 92 -6.93 23.48 -1.82
N ASN A 93 -6.09 22.44 -1.67
CA ASN A 93 -4.90 22.47 -0.84
C ASN A 93 -3.69 23.04 -1.59
N ASN A 94 -2.70 23.45 -0.80
CA ASN A 94 -1.47 24.03 -1.31
C ASN A 94 -0.23 23.29 -0.78
N CYS A 95 -0.31 21.96 -0.73
CA CYS A 95 0.78 21.10 -0.28
C CYS A 95 2.03 21.33 -1.14
N VAL A 96 3.14 21.75 -0.54
CA VAL A 96 4.34 22.18 -1.29
C VAL A 96 5.02 21.06 -2.10
N TYR A 97 4.70 19.80 -1.80
CA TYR A 97 5.26 18.59 -2.40
C TYR A 97 4.36 17.97 -3.49
N CYS A 98 3.17 18.54 -3.74
CA CYS A 98 2.15 17.89 -4.57
C CYS A 98 1.95 18.61 -5.91
N GLY A 99 1.95 17.85 -7.01
CA GLY A 99 1.65 18.38 -8.34
C GLY A 99 0.23 18.93 -8.47
N TYR A 100 -0.72 18.47 -7.65
CA TYR A 100 -2.11 18.96 -7.66
C TYR A 100 -2.35 20.20 -6.78
N LYS A 101 -1.30 20.78 -6.18
CA LYS A 101 -1.47 21.98 -5.35
C LYS A 101 -2.23 23.08 -6.11
N ARG A 102 -3.08 23.82 -5.38
CA ARG A 102 -3.98 24.83 -5.94
C ARG A 102 -3.26 25.92 -6.76
N GLU A 103 -2.03 26.27 -6.39
CA GLU A 103 -1.26 27.30 -7.07
C GLU A 103 -0.73 26.88 -8.43
N ASN A 104 -0.64 25.58 -8.73
CA ASN A 104 -0.23 25.12 -10.05
C ASN A 104 -1.27 25.46 -11.10
N LYS A 105 -0.81 26.06 -12.21
CA LYS A 105 -1.66 26.52 -13.31
C LYS A 105 -1.66 25.49 -14.44
N PHE A 106 -2.55 24.53 -14.35
CA PHE A 106 -2.86 23.60 -15.43
C PHE A 106 -4.36 23.40 -15.55
N HIS A 107 -4.82 22.80 -16.64
CA HIS A 107 -6.23 22.50 -16.84
C HIS A 107 -6.64 21.36 -15.89
N ARG A 108 -7.42 21.69 -14.88
CA ARG A 108 -7.93 20.70 -13.92
C ARG A 108 -9.06 19.91 -14.53
N ARG A 109 -9.12 18.64 -14.11
CA ARG A 109 -10.02 17.65 -14.67
C ARG A 109 -10.66 16.81 -13.57
N ARG A 110 -11.93 16.49 -13.75
CA ARG A 110 -12.68 15.48 -13.01
C ARG A 110 -13.32 14.56 -14.04
N LEU A 111 -13.17 13.26 -13.89
CA LEU A 111 -13.75 12.29 -14.80
C LEU A 111 -15.27 12.25 -14.64
N SER A 112 -15.99 12.19 -15.75
CA SER A 112 -17.39 11.76 -15.76
C SER A 112 -17.48 10.26 -15.48
N MET A 113 -18.64 9.74 -15.12
CA MET A 113 -18.84 8.31 -14.89
C MET A 113 -18.56 7.48 -16.14
N GLU A 114 -18.83 8.01 -17.33
CA GLU A 114 -18.47 7.35 -18.60
C GLU A 114 -16.96 7.29 -18.84
N GLU A 115 -16.23 8.33 -18.43
CA GLU A 115 -14.74 8.30 -18.50
C GLU A 115 -14.16 7.34 -17.47
N ILE A 116 -14.72 7.30 -16.23
CA ILE A 116 -14.32 6.31 -15.20
C ILE A 116 -14.53 4.90 -15.74
N LYS A 117 -15.68 4.61 -16.36
CA LYS A 117 -15.95 3.33 -16.97
C LYS A 117 -14.91 2.93 -18.02
N LYS A 118 -14.49 3.88 -18.87
CA LYS A 118 -13.44 3.62 -19.88
C LYS A 118 -12.10 3.28 -19.23
N GLU A 119 -11.66 4.06 -18.24
CA GLU A 119 -10.44 3.79 -17.47
C GLU A 119 -10.48 2.42 -16.81
N VAL A 120 -11.61 2.05 -16.21
CA VAL A 120 -11.81 0.73 -15.59
C VAL A 120 -11.72 -0.40 -16.62
N MET A 121 -12.32 -0.22 -17.80
CA MET A 121 -12.21 -1.22 -18.87
C MET A 121 -10.76 -1.44 -19.31
N ILE A 122 -9.98 -0.35 -19.44
CA ILE A 122 -8.53 -0.44 -19.78
C ILE A 122 -7.78 -1.19 -18.66
N LEU A 123 -8.02 -0.83 -17.40
CA LEU A 123 -7.40 -1.49 -16.24
C LEU A 123 -7.74 -2.98 -16.17
N GLU A 124 -8.99 -3.35 -16.51
CA GLU A 124 -9.39 -4.75 -16.59
C GLU A 124 -8.71 -5.48 -17.76
N GLU A 125 -8.54 -4.83 -18.91
CA GLU A 125 -7.78 -5.39 -20.04
C GLU A 125 -6.30 -5.58 -19.71
N MET A 126 -5.75 -4.79 -18.79
CA MET A 126 -4.43 -5.01 -18.21
C MET A 126 -4.39 -6.14 -17.17
N GLY A 127 -5.54 -6.70 -16.78
CA GLY A 127 -5.70 -7.80 -15.85
C GLY A 127 -5.90 -7.41 -14.39
N HIS A 128 -6.05 -6.13 -14.09
CA HIS A 128 -6.27 -5.68 -12.71
C HIS A 128 -7.65 -6.07 -12.19
N LYS A 129 -7.71 -6.52 -10.92
CA LYS A 129 -8.94 -6.83 -10.17
C LYS A 129 -9.03 -6.03 -8.87
N ARG A 130 -8.02 -5.23 -8.59
CA ARG A 130 -7.91 -4.38 -7.39
C ARG A 130 -7.40 -3.01 -7.79
N LEU A 131 -8.10 -1.97 -7.35
CA LEU A 131 -7.73 -0.58 -7.60
C LEU A 131 -7.46 0.17 -6.29
N ALA A 132 -6.64 1.22 -6.37
CA ALA A 132 -6.57 2.33 -5.42
C ALA A 132 -7.18 3.56 -6.08
N LEU A 133 -8.36 3.98 -5.61
CA LEU A 133 -9.05 5.17 -6.10
C LEU A 133 -8.42 6.39 -5.46
N GLU A 134 -7.99 7.33 -6.29
CA GLU A 134 -7.23 8.52 -5.90
C GLU A 134 -7.97 9.79 -6.34
N ALA A 135 -8.07 10.78 -5.46
CA ALA A 135 -8.69 12.06 -5.78
C ALA A 135 -8.06 13.22 -5.00
N GLY A 136 -7.99 14.40 -5.60
CA GLY A 136 -7.69 15.63 -4.90
C GLY A 136 -8.82 16.03 -3.94
N GLU A 137 -8.50 16.86 -2.95
CA GLU A 137 -9.48 17.37 -1.99
C GLU A 137 -10.15 18.62 -2.53
N ASP A 138 -11.41 18.51 -2.95
CA ASP A 138 -12.22 19.65 -3.36
C ASP A 138 -13.70 19.40 -2.99
N PRO A 139 -14.22 20.09 -1.96
CA PRO A 139 -15.60 19.88 -1.49
C PRO A 139 -16.70 20.21 -2.52
N VAL A 140 -16.36 20.91 -3.59
CA VAL A 140 -17.31 21.31 -4.64
C VAL A 140 -17.20 20.42 -5.88
N ASN A 141 -15.96 20.19 -6.34
CA ASN A 141 -15.73 19.44 -7.58
C ASN A 141 -15.50 17.94 -7.35
N CYS A 142 -15.21 17.53 -6.11
CA CYS A 142 -14.92 16.15 -5.75
C CYS A 142 -15.50 15.85 -4.36
N ASP A 143 -16.79 16.08 -4.20
CA ASP A 143 -17.53 15.81 -2.96
C ASP A 143 -17.72 14.30 -2.72
N ILE A 144 -18.25 13.96 -1.55
CA ILE A 144 -18.42 12.56 -1.18
C ILE A 144 -19.41 11.84 -2.11
N GLU A 145 -20.46 12.50 -2.58
CA GLU A 145 -21.46 11.87 -3.44
C GLU A 145 -20.87 11.49 -4.80
N TYR A 146 -19.98 12.33 -5.36
CA TYR A 146 -19.22 11.99 -6.55
C TYR A 146 -18.31 10.76 -6.33
N ILE A 147 -17.62 10.68 -5.18
CA ILE A 147 -16.79 9.53 -4.84
C ILE A 147 -17.62 8.24 -4.73
N LEU A 148 -18.80 8.32 -4.10
CA LEU A 148 -19.72 7.18 -3.96
C LEU A 148 -20.26 6.70 -5.31
N GLU A 149 -20.64 7.64 -6.20
CA GLU A 149 -21.07 7.32 -7.56
C GLU A 149 -19.93 6.69 -8.40
N ALA A 150 -18.70 7.21 -8.23
CA ALA A 150 -17.52 6.63 -8.88
C ALA A 150 -17.27 5.18 -8.41
N ILE A 151 -17.41 4.90 -7.11
CA ILE A 151 -17.26 3.54 -6.55
C ILE A 151 -18.30 2.59 -7.15
N ASP A 152 -19.58 3.01 -7.19
CA ASP A 152 -20.64 2.23 -7.81
C ASP A 152 -20.32 1.96 -9.29
N THR A 153 -19.95 3.00 -10.04
CA THR A 153 -19.57 2.88 -11.45
C THR A 153 -18.43 1.89 -11.67
N ILE A 154 -17.40 1.91 -10.83
CA ILE A 154 -16.27 0.97 -10.93
C ILE A 154 -16.74 -0.46 -10.66
N TYR A 155 -17.53 -0.71 -9.61
CA TYR A 155 -18.02 -2.05 -9.28
C TYR A 155 -19.04 -2.59 -10.29
N ASP A 156 -19.82 -1.72 -10.94
CA ASP A 156 -20.82 -2.07 -11.93
C ASP A 156 -20.25 -2.21 -13.35
N THR A 157 -19.02 -1.72 -13.58
CA THR A 157 -18.37 -1.88 -14.88
C THR A 157 -17.93 -3.33 -15.09
N TYR A 158 -18.46 -3.94 -16.14
CA TYR A 158 -18.19 -5.30 -16.53
C TYR A 158 -17.48 -5.34 -17.87
N ASN A 159 -16.38 -6.09 -17.96
CA ASN A 159 -15.73 -6.43 -19.22
C ASN A 159 -15.85 -7.94 -19.45
N LYS A 160 -15.52 -8.42 -20.66
CA LYS A 160 -15.63 -9.85 -21.05
C LYS A 160 -14.97 -10.82 -20.06
N ASN A 161 -13.92 -10.41 -19.37
CA ASN A 161 -13.16 -11.23 -18.43
C ASN A 161 -13.46 -10.89 -16.95
N GLY A 162 -14.57 -10.23 -16.67
CA GLY A 162 -15.03 -9.96 -15.32
C GLY A 162 -15.08 -8.47 -14.95
N LYS A 163 -14.81 -8.15 -13.69
CA LYS A 163 -14.90 -6.81 -13.14
C LYS A 163 -13.87 -6.55 -12.03
N ILE A 164 -13.72 -5.29 -11.65
CA ILE A 164 -12.97 -4.93 -10.44
C ILE A 164 -13.66 -5.53 -9.22
N ARG A 165 -12.87 -6.21 -8.38
CA ARG A 165 -13.36 -6.97 -7.22
C ARG A 165 -13.08 -6.27 -5.90
N ARG A 166 -12.23 -5.22 -5.90
CA ARG A 166 -11.85 -4.47 -4.72
C ARG A 166 -11.37 -3.08 -5.07
N ILE A 167 -11.87 -2.10 -4.33
CA ILE A 167 -11.43 -0.70 -4.39
C ILE A 167 -10.89 -0.31 -3.01
N ASN A 168 -9.61 0.04 -2.93
CA ASN A 168 -9.09 0.81 -1.81
C ASN A 168 -9.33 2.28 -2.12
N VAL A 169 -9.60 3.10 -1.11
CA VAL A 169 -9.97 4.51 -1.31
C VAL A 169 -8.94 5.40 -0.61
N ASN A 170 -8.29 6.24 -1.39
CA ASN A 170 -7.33 7.25 -0.92
C ASN A 170 -7.88 8.65 -1.25
N ILE A 171 -8.67 9.16 -0.34
CA ILE A 171 -9.23 10.52 -0.37
C ILE A 171 -8.89 11.26 0.91
N ALA A 172 -9.05 12.58 0.90
CA ALA A 172 -8.80 13.43 2.07
C ALA A 172 -9.60 13.00 3.30
N ALA A 173 -9.08 13.35 4.48
CA ALA A 173 -9.76 13.14 5.76
C ALA A 173 -11.18 13.73 5.75
N THR A 174 -12.16 12.94 6.20
CA THR A 174 -13.56 13.34 6.17
C THR A 174 -14.29 13.01 7.48
N THR A 175 -15.61 13.13 7.53
CA THR A 175 -16.44 12.91 8.71
C THR A 175 -16.75 11.42 8.94
N VAL A 176 -17.14 11.06 10.16
CA VAL A 176 -17.64 9.70 10.49
C VAL A 176 -18.80 9.30 9.58
N GLU A 177 -19.72 10.24 9.28
CA GLU A 177 -20.86 9.99 8.40
C GLU A 177 -20.40 9.61 6.98
N ASN A 178 -19.45 10.38 6.40
CA ASN A 178 -18.92 10.08 5.08
C ASN A 178 -18.16 8.75 5.05
N TYR A 179 -17.40 8.43 6.10
CA TYR A 179 -16.76 7.12 6.21
C TYR A 179 -17.78 5.99 6.31
N ARG A 180 -18.93 6.20 6.97
CA ARG A 180 -20.00 5.20 7.02
C ARG A 180 -20.58 4.95 5.63
N LYS A 181 -20.83 6.00 4.85
CA LYS A 181 -21.27 5.88 3.44
C LYS A 181 -20.25 5.09 2.60
N LEU A 182 -18.94 5.33 2.77
CA LEU A 182 -17.89 4.58 2.09
C LEU A 182 -17.88 3.10 2.52
N ASN A 183 -18.06 2.82 3.81
CA ASN A 183 -18.16 1.46 4.31
C ASN A 183 -19.36 0.71 3.73
N GLU A 184 -20.52 1.36 3.64
CA GLU A 184 -21.73 0.81 3.02
C GLU A 184 -21.54 0.46 1.53
N LYS A 185 -20.66 1.17 0.81
CA LYS A 185 -20.26 0.83 -0.57
C LYS A 185 -19.34 -0.39 -0.66
N GLY A 186 -18.91 -0.95 0.47
CA GLY A 186 -18.05 -2.13 0.50
C GLY A 186 -16.63 -1.85 -0.01
N ILE A 187 -16.07 -0.70 0.34
CA ILE A 187 -14.68 -0.40 0.04
C ILE A 187 -13.75 -1.39 0.74
N GLY A 188 -12.55 -1.49 0.24
CA GLY A 188 -11.50 -2.24 0.90
C GLY A 188 -10.85 -1.49 2.05
N THR A 189 -9.59 -1.09 1.85
CA THR A 189 -8.85 -0.27 2.82
C THR A 189 -9.13 1.21 2.57
N TYR A 190 -9.43 1.98 3.62
CA TYR A 190 -9.30 3.43 3.57
C TYR A 190 -7.81 3.78 3.74
N ILE A 191 -7.25 4.48 2.78
CA ILE A 191 -5.83 4.87 2.76
C ILE A 191 -5.73 6.37 2.91
N LEU A 192 -4.85 6.82 3.82
CA LEU A 192 -4.48 8.23 3.93
C LEU A 192 -3.02 8.35 4.32
N PHE A 193 -2.26 9.14 3.56
CA PHE A 193 -0.89 9.43 3.93
C PHE A 193 -0.88 10.57 4.95
N GLN A 194 -0.26 10.31 6.11
CA GLN A 194 0.00 11.36 7.10
C GLN A 194 0.98 12.40 6.52
N GLU A 195 1.75 12.01 5.55
CA GLU A 195 2.83 12.75 4.89
C GLU A 195 4.03 12.93 5.81
N THR A 196 3.86 13.61 6.93
CA THR A 196 4.82 13.74 8.02
C THR A 196 4.12 13.73 9.38
N TYR A 197 4.73 13.08 10.36
CA TYR A 197 4.29 13.07 11.75
C TYR A 197 4.85 14.23 12.57
N ASP A 198 5.89 14.93 12.08
CA ASP A 198 6.37 16.15 12.72
C ASP A 198 5.39 17.30 12.47
N GLU A 199 4.63 17.69 13.49
CA GLU A 199 3.60 18.72 13.41
C GLU A 199 4.14 20.08 12.93
N GLU A 200 5.40 20.44 13.29
CA GLU A 200 6.01 21.70 12.85
C GLU A 200 6.33 21.67 11.34
N VAL A 201 6.82 20.50 10.85
CA VAL A 201 7.03 20.30 9.41
C VAL A 201 5.70 20.22 8.70
N TYR A 202 4.72 19.51 9.27
CA TYR A 202 3.38 19.36 8.70
C TYR A 202 2.74 20.72 8.39
N LYS A 203 2.80 21.66 9.34
CA LYS A 203 2.28 23.04 9.16
C LYS A 203 3.02 23.80 8.06
N LYS A 204 4.32 23.57 7.91
CA LYS A 204 5.14 24.21 6.86
C LYS A 204 4.82 23.69 5.46
N VAL A 205 4.60 22.38 5.33
CA VAL A 205 4.36 21.75 4.03
C VAL A 205 2.89 21.81 3.60
N HIS A 206 1.97 22.21 4.48
CA HIS A 206 0.54 22.42 4.21
C HIS A 206 0.08 23.85 4.52
N PRO A 207 0.64 24.88 3.85
CA PRO A 207 0.37 26.27 4.18
C PRO A 207 -1.06 26.68 3.79
N LYS A 208 -1.81 27.25 4.75
CA LYS A 208 -3.12 27.90 4.52
C LYS A 208 -4.12 27.08 3.70
N CYS A 209 -4.29 25.81 4.04
CA CYS A 209 -5.20 24.90 3.33
C CYS A 209 -5.97 24.00 4.31
N LEU A 210 -6.99 23.28 3.82
CA LEU A 210 -7.84 22.38 4.63
C LEU A 210 -6.99 21.25 5.24
N LYS A 211 -6.16 20.61 4.43
CA LYS A 211 -5.24 19.54 4.87
C LYS A 211 -4.29 20.01 5.97
N GLY A 212 -4.03 21.32 6.10
CA GLY A 212 -3.15 21.90 7.14
C GLY A 212 -3.63 21.74 8.59
N ASN A 213 -4.83 21.23 8.82
CA ASN A 213 -5.31 20.89 10.17
C ASN A 213 -4.75 19.53 10.59
N TYR A 214 -3.63 19.56 11.30
CA TYR A 214 -2.90 18.35 11.74
C TYR A 214 -3.78 17.38 12.53
N ASP A 215 -4.46 17.87 13.57
CA ASP A 215 -5.30 17.03 14.44
C ASP A 215 -6.45 16.38 13.66
N TYR A 216 -7.13 17.14 12.81
CA TYR A 216 -8.21 16.60 11.98
C TYR A 216 -7.71 15.54 11.00
N HIS A 217 -6.53 15.74 10.44
CA HIS A 217 -5.91 14.80 9.51
C HIS A 217 -5.46 13.53 10.24
N THR A 218 -4.72 13.67 11.35
CA THR A 218 -4.16 12.54 12.11
C THR A 218 -5.27 11.66 12.72
N THR A 219 -6.40 12.24 13.16
CA THR A 219 -7.54 11.49 13.70
C THR A 219 -8.49 10.91 12.64
N SER A 220 -8.12 10.95 11.37
CA SER A 220 -8.97 10.43 10.28
C SER A 220 -9.22 8.93 10.39
N PHE A 221 -8.20 8.15 10.78
CA PHE A 221 -8.33 6.71 10.95
C PHE A 221 -9.24 6.34 12.12
N ASP A 222 -9.21 7.10 13.21
CA ASP A 222 -10.16 6.93 14.31
C ASP A 222 -11.60 7.07 13.82
N ARG A 223 -11.89 8.13 13.05
CA ARG A 223 -13.22 8.35 12.48
C ARG A 223 -13.63 7.27 11.48
N ALA A 224 -12.67 6.79 10.67
CA ALA A 224 -12.94 5.73 9.71
C ALA A 224 -13.27 4.39 10.41
N MET A 225 -12.50 4.04 11.44
CA MET A 225 -12.73 2.82 12.20
C MET A 225 -14.01 2.89 13.05
N GLU A 226 -14.34 4.04 13.62
CA GLU A 226 -15.65 4.28 14.28
C GLU A 226 -16.83 4.16 13.33
N ALA A 227 -16.63 4.48 12.06
CA ALA A 227 -17.64 4.29 11.02
C ALA A 227 -17.76 2.83 10.53
N GLY A 228 -16.96 1.90 11.07
CA GLY A 228 -16.98 0.49 10.73
C GLY A 228 -16.01 0.06 9.62
N ILE A 229 -15.11 0.94 9.15
CA ILE A 229 -14.05 0.55 8.23
C ILE A 229 -12.96 -0.18 9.04
N GLU A 230 -12.89 -1.51 8.88
CA GLU A 230 -11.98 -2.35 9.68
C GLU A 230 -10.52 -2.30 9.19
N ASP A 231 -10.30 -2.01 7.93
CA ASP A 231 -8.97 -1.97 7.30
C ASP A 231 -8.57 -0.51 6.96
N VAL A 232 -7.58 0.02 7.66
CA VAL A 232 -7.01 1.35 7.38
C VAL A 232 -5.54 1.25 6.98
N GLY A 233 -5.09 2.15 6.12
CA GLY A 233 -3.74 2.15 5.57
C GLY A 233 -3.07 3.52 5.67
N ALA A 234 -1.92 3.57 6.35
CA ALA A 234 -1.14 4.78 6.47
C ALA A 234 -0.02 4.87 5.43
N GLY A 235 0.57 6.05 5.34
CA GLY A 235 1.80 6.30 4.60
C GLY A 235 2.53 7.52 5.14
N VAL A 236 3.84 7.53 4.95
CA VAL A 236 4.72 8.66 5.19
C VAL A 236 5.40 9.01 3.88
N LEU A 237 5.41 10.28 3.51
CA LEU A 237 6.18 10.75 2.35
C LEU A 237 7.61 11.07 2.80
N PHE A 238 8.48 10.07 2.72
CA PHE A 238 9.87 10.22 3.12
C PHE A 238 10.61 11.25 2.27
N GLY A 239 11.24 12.20 2.92
CA GLY A 239 11.91 13.35 2.33
C GLY A 239 11.39 14.69 2.85
N LEU A 240 10.24 14.73 3.51
CA LEU A 240 9.66 15.95 4.09
C LEU A 240 10.31 16.31 5.43
N ALA A 241 10.50 15.34 6.30
CA ALA A 241 11.11 15.51 7.64
C ALA A 241 12.13 14.40 7.91
N ASP A 242 12.75 14.44 9.09
CA ASP A 242 13.73 13.43 9.52
C ASP A 242 13.12 12.02 9.47
N PRO A 243 13.63 11.11 8.64
CA PRO A 243 13.06 9.78 8.49
C PRO A 243 13.05 8.96 9.79
N LYS A 244 13.94 9.22 10.71
CA LYS A 244 13.96 8.54 12.02
C LYS A 244 12.78 8.99 12.88
N PHE A 245 12.46 10.28 12.86
CA PHE A 245 11.27 10.82 13.50
C PHE A 245 9.99 10.20 12.92
N GLU A 246 9.93 10.15 11.59
CA GLU A 246 8.76 9.62 10.87
C GLU A 246 8.46 8.16 11.21
N VAL A 247 9.47 7.31 11.31
CA VAL A 247 9.28 5.90 11.68
C VAL A 247 8.70 5.78 13.09
N LEU A 248 9.24 6.53 14.06
CA LEU A 248 8.73 6.52 15.44
C LEU A 248 7.31 7.10 15.52
N GLY A 249 7.01 8.18 14.82
CA GLY A 249 5.68 8.77 14.74
C GLY A 249 4.66 7.81 14.16
N LEU A 250 5.01 7.12 13.07
CA LEU A 250 4.19 6.08 12.46
C LEU A 250 3.90 4.92 13.43
N MET A 251 4.90 4.48 14.19
CA MET A 251 4.74 3.40 15.16
C MET A 251 3.88 3.82 16.37
N MET A 252 4.01 5.07 16.83
CA MET A 252 3.11 5.60 17.87
C MET A 252 1.66 5.67 17.42
N HIS A 253 1.43 6.03 16.15
CA HIS A 253 0.08 6.04 15.58
C HIS A 253 -0.49 4.61 15.44
N ASN A 254 0.32 3.67 14.97
CA ASN A 254 -0.06 2.25 14.93
C ASN A 254 -0.44 1.73 16.32
N GLU A 255 0.37 2.02 17.34
CA GLU A 255 0.10 1.61 18.71
C GLU A 255 -1.17 2.26 19.29
N HIS A 256 -1.47 3.52 18.91
CA HIS A 256 -2.72 4.19 19.27
C HIS A 256 -3.93 3.42 18.75
N LEU A 257 -3.93 3.04 17.46
CA LEU A 257 -5.02 2.27 16.87
C LEU A 257 -5.15 0.88 17.49
N GLU A 258 -4.03 0.19 17.75
CA GLU A 258 -4.04 -1.10 18.46
C GLU A 258 -4.67 -1.01 19.87
N LYS A 259 -4.34 0.04 20.61
CA LYS A 259 -4.90 0.26 21.95
C LYS A 259 -6.40 0.59 21.91
N ARG A 260 -6.83 1.32 20.88
CA ARG A 260 -8.22 1.80 20.81
C ARG A 260 -9.16 0.81 20.14
N PHE A 261 -8.71 0.13 19.09
CA PHE A 261 -9.54 -0.71 18.22
C PHE A 261 -9.11 -2.17 18.17
N GLY A 262 -8.09 -2.58 18.91
CA GLY A 262 -7.55 -3.94 18.91
C GLY A 262 -6.65 -4.27 17.74
N VAL A 263 -6.61 -3.42 16.70
CA VAL A 263 -5.77 -3.59 15.49
C VAL A 263 -5.11 -2.29 15.10
N GLY A 264 -3.87 -2.38 14.59
CA GLY A 264 -3.15 -1.28 13.97
C GLY A 264 -3.44 -1.17 12.47
N PHE A 265 -2.51 -0.53 11.74
CA PHE A 265 -2.63 -0.40 10.30
C PHE A 265 -2.64 -1.75 9.58
N HIS A 266 -3.63 -1.95 8.71
CA HIS A 266 -3.68 -3.10 7.81
C HIS A 266 -2.58 -3.01 6.74
N THR A 267 -2.30 -1.80 6.26
CA THR A 267 -1.21 -1.54 5.30
C THR A 267 -0.43 -0.28 5.64
N ILE A 268 0.86 -0.29 5.28
CA ILE A 268 1.73 0.88 5.35
C ILE A 268 2.39 1.08 3.99
N SER A 269 2.22 2.27 3.42
CA SER A 269 2.91 2.71 2.20
C SER A 269 4.17 3.48 2.55
N VAL A 270 5.23 3.25 1.80
CA VAL A 270 6.56 3.85 2.03
C VAL A 270 7.05 4.65 0.80
N PRO A 271 6.33 5.71 0.37
CA PRO A 271 6.77 6.52 -0.75
C PRO A 271 7.94 7.44 -0.36
N ARG A 272 8.90 7.61 -1.28
CA ARG A 272 9.86 8.72 -1.25
C ARG A 272 9.34 9.90 -2.07
N LEU A 273 9.74 11.11 -1.68
CA LEU A 273 9.47 12.32 -2.46
C LEU A 273 10.09 12.21 -3.85
N ARG A 274 9.31 12.50 -4.87
CA ARG A 274 9.70 12.45 -6.30
C ARG A 274 9.40 13.78 -6.98
N PRO A 275 10.08 14.10 -8.12
CA PRO A 275 9.76 15.27 -8.91
C PRO A 275 8.28 15.33 -9.27
N ALA A 276 7.68 16.52 -9.12
CA ALA A 276 6.31 16.81 -9.53
C ALA A 276 6.23 18.24 -10.05
N GLU A 277 5.17 18.57 -10.77
CA GLU A 277 4.97 19.92 -11.32
C GLU A 277 4.97 20.98 -10.22
N GLY A 278 5.80 21.99 -10.37
CA GLY A 278 5.93 23.10 -9.41
C GLY A 278 6.55 22.72 -8.07
N VAL A 279 7.22 21.57 -7.96
CA VAL A 279 7.94 21.13 -6.75
C VAL A 279 9.44 21.28 -6.95
N ASN A 280 10.09 22.05 -6.08
CA ASN A 280 11.55 22.17 -6.07
C ASN A 280 12.12 21.23 -5.00
N LEU A 281 12.73 20.12 -5.41
CA LEU A 281 13.30 19.12 -4.51
C LEU A 281 14.45 19.66 -3.66
N GLU A 282 15.20 20.64 -4.12
CA GLU A 282 16.33 21.23 -3.38
C GLU A 282 15.91 21.93 -2.07
N THR A 283 14.61 22.23 -1.92
CA THR A 283 14.07 22.84 -0.70
C THR A 283 13.81 21.83 0.41
N PHE A 284 13.94 20.53 0.14
CA PHE A 284 13.69 19.46 1.12
C PHE A 284 15.00 18.89 1.64
N PRO A 285 15.35 19.13 2.92
CA PRO A 285 16.65 18.76 3.48
C PRO A 285 16.81 17.27 3.83
N TYR A 286 15.73 16.49 3.75
CA TYR A 286 15.70 15.10 4.20
C TYR A 286 15.48 14.09 3.07
N LEU A 287 15.87 14.44 1.85
CA LEU A 287 15.81 13.47 0.73
C LEU A 287 16.63 12.22 1.06
N LEU A 288 16.05 11.05 0.85
CA LEU A 288 16.69 9.77 1.20
C LEU A 288 17.48 9.21 0.03
N ASP A 289 18.72 8.82 0.32
CA ASP A 289 19.46 7.91 -0.56
C ASP A 289 18.89 6.47 -0.48
N ASP A 290 19.35 5.62 -1.38
CA ASP A 290 18.84 4.26 -1.50
C ASP A 290 19.18 3.38 -0.29
N GLU A 291 20.35 3.55 0.31
CA GLU A 291 20.77 2.76 1.47
C GLU A 291 19.94 3.10 2.71
N THR A 292 19.75 4.40 2.96
CA THR A 292 18.86 4.87 4.04
C THR A 292 17.43 4.39 3.82
N PHE A 293 16.93 4.43 2.59
CA PHE A 293 15.58 3.98 2.29
C PHE A 293 15.40 2.48 2.52
N LYS A 294 16.35 1.65 2.10
CA LYS A 294 16.34 0.19 2.39
C LYS A 294 16.28 -0.08 3.89
N LYS A 295 17.11 0.63 4.68
CA LYS A 295 17.12 0.51 6.15
C LYS A 295 15.75 0.86 6.74
N ILE A 296 15.15 1.98 6.34
CA ILE A 296 13.84 2.44 6.83
C ILE A 296 12.74 1.39 6.54
N VAL A 297 12.65 0.92 5.30
CA VAL A 297 11.66 -0.11 4.92
C VAL A 297 11.84 -1.38 5.75
N THR A 298 13.08 -1.80 5.95
CA THR A 298 13.43 -2.98 6.74
C THR A 298 13.04 -2.83 8.21
N ILE A 299 13.32 -1.67 8.82
CA ILE A 299 12.97 -1.37 10.21
C ILE A 299 11.45 -1.35 10.39
N ILE A 300 10.70 -0.76 9.45
CA ILE A 300 9.23 -0.79 9.49
C ILE A 300 8.73 -2.24 9.43
N ARG A 301 9.28 -3.10 8.56
CA ARG A 301 8.91 -4.53 8.53
C ARG A 301 9.15 -5.23 9.86
N ILE A 302 10.27 -4.96 10.51
CA ILE A 302 10.60 -5.52 11.82
C ILE A 302 9.63 -5.03 12.90
N ALA A 303 9.29 -3.73 12.87
CA ALA A 303 8.41 -3.12 13.87
C ALA A 303 6.95 -3.61 13.76
N VAL A 304 6.46 -3.86 12.54
CA VAL A 304 5.09 -4.30 12.27
C VAL A 304 5.07 -5.56 11.38
N PRO A 305 5.42 -6.73 11.95
CA PRO A 305 5.64 -7.96 11.18
C PRO A 305 4.39 -8.46 10.41
N TYR A 306 3.21 -8.11 10.87
CA TYR A 306 1.93 -8.59 10.33
C TYR A 306 1.20 -7.57 9.43
N THR A 307 1.75 -6.37 9.26
CA THR A 307 1.18 -5.31 8.42
C THR A 307 1.59 -5.49 6.95
N GLY A 308 0.66 -5.31 6.02
CA GLY A 308 0.98 -5.26 4.59
C GLY A 308 1.83 -4.03 4.27
N MET A 309 2.95 -4.21 3.56
CA MET A 309 3.78 -3.07 3.14
C MET A 309 3.68 -2.86 1.64
N ILE A 310 3.40 -1.62 1.26
CA ILE A 310 3.10 -1.20 -0.12
C ILE A 310 4.23 -0.36 -0.69
N LEU A 311 4.64 -0.69 -1.92
CA LEU A 311 5.58 0.08 -2.71
C LEU A 311 4.99 0.39 -4.09
N SER A 312 5.06 1.65 -4.50
CA SER A 312 4.53 2.09 -5.79
C SER A 312 5.60 2.12 -6.89
N THR A 313 5.17 2.44 -8.11
CA THR A 313 6.04 2.69 -9.27
C THR A 313 6.88 3.97 -9.18
N ARG A 314 6.87 4.67 -8.04
CA ARG A 314 7.81 5.78 -7.73
C ARG A 314 9.26 5.30 -7.72
N GLU A 315 9.47 4.03 -7.34
CA GLU A 315 10.80 3.42 -7.28
C GLU A 315 11.15 2.69 -8.57
N THR A 316 12.45 2.61 -8.88
CA THR A 316 12.93 1.86 -10.03
C THR A 316 12.66 0.36 -9.90
N ALA A 317 12.66 -0.37 -11.01
CA ALA A 317 12.47 -1.81 -11.02
C ALA A 317 13.46 -2.52 -10.07
N GLU A 318 14.72 -2.15 -10.11
CA GLU A 318 15.81 -2.73 -9.31
C GLU A 318 15.56 -2.48 -7.81
N MET A 319 15.22 -1.24 -7.43
CA MET A 319 14.93 -0.91 -6.02
C MET A 319 13.72 -1.68 -5.52
N ARG A 320 12.69 -1.84 -6.34
CA ARG A 320 11.49 -2.61 -5.99
C ARG A 320 11.80 -4.08 -5.76
N GLU A 321 12.64 -4.69 -6.58
CA GLU A 321 13.11 -6.08 -6.42
C GLU A 321 13.87 -6.27 -5.11
N ILE A 322 14.79 -5.36 -4.78
CA ILE A 322 15.51 -5.36 -3.52
C ILE A 322 14.53 -5.25 -2.33
N LEU A 323 13.62 -4.28 -2.35
CA LEU A 323 12.71 -4.03 -1.24
C LEU A 323 11.66 -5.13 -1.06
N ILE A 324 11.28 -5.85 -2.12
CA ILE A 324 10.46 -7.05 -2.03
C ILE A 324 11.17 -8.14 -1.20
N GLN A 325 12.48 -8.26 -1.33
CA GLN A 325 13.28 -9.19 -0.50
C GLN A 325 13.29 -8.76 0.98
N HIS A 326 13.26 -7.45 1.26
CA HIS A 326 13.40 -6.88 2.60
C HIS A 326 12.08 -6.58 3.32
N GLY A 327 10.92 -6.88 2.74
CA GLY A 327 9.69 -6.73 3.50
C GLY A 327 8.44 -6.27 2.74
N ILE A 328 8.58 -5.74 1.52
CA ILE A 328 7.43 -5.31 0.72
C ILE A 328 6.61 -6.53 0.28
N SER A 329 5.28 -6.43 0.44
CA SER A 329 4.33 -7.51 0.14
C SER A 329 3.27 -7.14 -0.90
N GLN A 330 3.18 -5.86 -1.27
CA GLN A 330 2.23 -5.35 -2.27
C GLN A 330 2.92 -4.30 -3.15
N VAL A 331 2.67 -4.36 -4.45
CA VAL A 331 3.24 -3.41 -5.42
C VAL A 331 2.20 -2.98 -6.45
N SER A 332 2.26 -1.73 -6.90
CA SER A 332 1.49 -1.32 -8.08
C SER A 332 2.19 -1.74 -9.36
N ALA A 333 1.45 -1.97 -10.44
CA ALA A 333 1.99 -2.37 -11.74
C ALA A 333 1.25 -1.67 -12.88
N GLY A 334 1.99 -1.21 -13.88
CA GLY A 334 1.44 -0.49 -15.04
C GLY A 334 0.69 0.78 -14.62
N SER A 335 1.22 1.55 -13.69
CA SER A 335 0.52 2.67 -13.07
C SER A 335 0.53 3.92 -13.95
N CYS A 336 -0.64 4.53 -14.14
CA CYS A 336 -0.77 5.91 -14.60
C CYS A 336 -1.18 6.79 -13.41
N THR A 337 -0.44 7.87 -13.14
CA THR A 337 -0.62 8.72 -11.96
C THR A 337 -1.31 10.06 -12.25
N GLY A 338 -2.08 10.12 -13.32
CA GLY A 338 -2.86 11.29 -13.71
C GLY A 338 -4.32 10.97 -13.99
N VAL A 339 -5.16 11.98 -13.95
CA VAL A 339 -6.61 11.87 -14.19
C VAL A 339 -6.89 11.47 -15.64
N GLY A 340 -7.55 10.33 -15.86
CA GLY A 340 -7.75 9.75 -17.19
C GLY A 340 -6.45 9.25 -17.84
N GLY A 341 -5.46 8.91 -17.01
CA GLY A 341 -4.09 8.63 -17.43
C GLY A 341 -3.96 7.37 -18.30
N TYR A 342 -4.81 6.37 -18.11
CA TYR A 342 -4.73 5.14 -18.91
C TYR A 342 -5.17 5.36 -20.35
N GLU A 343 -6.29 6.08 -20.57
CA GLU A 343 -6.73 6.45 -21.92
C GLU A 343 -5.71 7.39 -22.60
N GLU A 344 -5.18 8.35 -21.86
CA GLU A 344 -4.17 9.28 -22.38
C GLU A 344 -2.86 8.57 -22.73
N HIS A 345 -2.44 7.60 -21.93
CA HIS A 345 -1.24 6.78 -22.21
C HIS A 345 -1.40 5.99 -23.52
N ILE A 346 -2.57 5.40 -23.78
CA ILE A 346 -2.86 4.73 -25.05
C ILE A 346 -2.77 5.70 -26.23
N LYS A 347 -3.15 6.97 -26.03
CA LYS A 347 -3.03 8.04 -27.02
C LYS A 347 -1.61 8.62 -27.15
N GLY A 348 -0.62 8.06 -26.43
CA GLY A 348 0.77 8.52 -26.43
C GLY A 348 1.01 9.82 -25.66
N ARG A 349 0.10 10.19 -24.75
CA ARG A 349 0.22 11.37 -23.89
C ARG A 349 0.53 10.97 -22.46
N ASN A 350 1.42 11.71 -21.79
CA ASN A 350 1.73 11.48 -20.38
C ASN A 350 1.05 12.55 -19.52
N VAL A 351 0.20 12.10 -18.60
CA VAL A 351 -0.43 12.93 -17.58
C VAL A 351 -0.09 12.30 -16.23
N SER A 352 0.58 13.05 -15.35
CA SER A 352 1.03 12.48 -14.07
C SER A 352 1.01 13.51 -12.92
N GLN A 353 0.63 13.06 -11.73
CA GLN A 353 0.74 13.82 -10.48
C GLN A 353 2.20 13.96 -10.03
N PHE A 354 3.00 12.94 -10.28
CA PHE A 354 4.43 12.84 -9.99
C PHE A 354 5.09 11.84 -10.96
N ALA A 355 6.41 11.94 -11.10
CA ALA A 355 7.18 11.04 -11.96
C ALA A 355 7.18 9.60 -11.43
N THR A 356 6.92 8.65 -12.32
CA THR A 356 7.12 7.21 -12.09
C THR A 356 8.50 6.80 -12.59
N ALA A 357 9.10 5.78 -11.95
CA ALA A 357 10.41 5.25 -12.31
C ALA A 357 10.35 3.81 -12.84
N ASP A 358 9.31 3.05 -12.50
CA ASP A 358 9.05 1.72 -13.07
C ASP A 358 7.86 1.80 -14.03
N GLU A 359 8.14 1.67 -15.32
CA GLU A 359 7.16 1.75 -16.40
C GLU A 359 6.80 0.36 -16.97
N ARG A 360 7.24 -0.73 -16.31
CA ARG A 360 6.92 -2.09 -16.74
C ARG A 360 5.40 -2.31 -16.77
N SER A 361 4.95 -2.99 -17.84
CA SER A 361 3.56 -3.47 -17.93
C SER A 361 3.28 -4.52 -16.82
N PRO A 362 2.01 -4.77 -16.46
CA PRO A 362 1.67 -5.84 -15.52
C PRO A 362 2.22 -7.20 -15.93
N LYS A 363 2.23 -7.52 -17.23
CA LYS A 363 2.80 -8.76 -17.76
C LYS A 363 4.29 -8.88 -17.42
N GLN A 364 5.09 -7.83 -17.69
CA GLN A 364 6.51 -7.82 -17.37
C GLN A 364 6.77 -7.97 -15.87
N VAL A 365 6.03 -7.25 -15.03
CA VAL A 365 6.13 -7.37 -13.56
C VAL A 365 5.81 -8.80 -13.10
N ILE A 366 4.80 -9.45 -13.69
CA ILE A 366 4.44 -10.84 -13.39
C ILE A 366 5.57 -11.80 -13.77
N GLU A 367 6.12 -11.67 -14.97
CA GLU A 367 7.21 -12.53 -15.45
C GLU A 367 8.47 -12.37 -14.58
N ASP A 368 8.84 -11.15 -14.23
CA ASP A 368 10.00 -10.86 -13.37
C ASP A 368 9.80 -11.41 -11.96
N LEU A 369 8.62 -11.22 -11.35
CA LEU A 369 8.29 -11.79 -10.04
C LEU A 369 8.36 -13.32 -10.05
N MET A 370 7.82 -13.98 -11.08
CA MET A 370 7.91 -15.44 -11.19
C MET A 370 9.36 -15.91 -11.37
N ALA A 371 10.15 -15.21 -12.17
CA ALA A 371 11.57 -15.51 -12.36
C ALA A 371 12.36 -15.40 -11.05
N ALA A 372 12.00 -14.46 -10.18
CA ALA A 372 12.55 -14.28 -8.84
C ALA A 372 11.95 -15.25 -7.78
N GLY A 373 11.05 -16.17 -8.17
CA GLY A 373 10.42 -17.14 -7.27
C GLY A 373 9.26 -16.59 -6.42
N TYR A 374 8.76 -15.40 -6.73
CA TYR A 374 7.58 -14.83 -6.10
C TYR A 374 6.28 -15.22 -6.84
N ILE A 375 5.17 -15.22 -6.11
CA ILE A 375 3.84 -15.54 -6.63
C ILE A 375 3.04 -14.24 -6.81
N PRO A 376 2.91 -13.72 -8.04
CA PRO A 376 2.03 -12.57 -8.32
C PRO A 376 0.58 -12.91 -7.97
N SER A 377 -0.15 -11.98 -7.35
CA SER A 377 -1.50 -12.25 -6.84
C SER A 377 -2.46 -11.10 -7.09
N TYR A 378 -3.59 -11.41 -7.71
CA TYR A 378 -4.76 -10.54 -7.81
C TYR A 378 -5.89 -10.95 -6.84
N CYS A 379 -5.59 -11.78 -5.85
CA CYS A 379 -6.56 -12.30 -4.89
C CYS A 379 -7.23 -11.17 -4.08
N THR A 380 -8.55 -11.24 -3.97
CA THR A 380 -9.39 -10.33 -3.17
C THR A 380 -10.31 -11.08 -2.20
N SER A 381 -10.10 -12.38 -1.97
CA SER A 381 -11.04 -13.24 -1.24
C SER A 381 -11.26 -12.81 0.21
N CYS A 382 -10.22 -12.35 0.93
CA CYS A 382 -10.33 -12.01 2.34
C CYS A 382 -11.46 -11.00 2.61
N TYR A 383 -11.55 -9.96 1.79
CA TYR A 383 -12.59 -8.94 1.92
C TYR A 383 -13.99 -9.47 1.65
N ARG A 384 -14.14 -10.33 0.66
CA ARG A 384 -15.42 -10.92 0.25
C ARG A 384 -15.91 -12.01 1.20
N THR A 385 -15.04 -12.54 2.04
CA THR A 385 -15.34 -13.58 3.04
C THR A 385 -15.32 -13.04 4.49
N GLY A 386 -15.24 -11.71 4.67
CA GLY A 386 -15.23 -11.08 6.00
C GLY A 386 -13.97 -11.37 6.82
N ARG A 387 -12.86 -11.68 6.15
CA ARG A 387 -11.53 -11.82 6.79
C ARG A 387 -10.81 -10.47 6.71
N VAL A 388 -11.24 -9.51 7.53
CA VAL A 388 -10.75 -8.13 7.61
C VAL A 388 -10.49 -7.75 9.07
N GLY A 389 -9.83 -6.64 9.33
CA GLY A 389 -9.56 -6.12 10.66
C GLY A 389 -8.91 -7.14 11.60
N GLU A 390 -9.48 -7.30 12.78
CA GLU A 390 -8.99 -8.20 13.83
C GLU A 390 -8.91 -9.66 13.35
N LYS A 391 -9.93 -10.16 12.64
CA LYS A 391 -9.93 -11.52 12.09
C LYS A 391 -8.79 -11.79 11.12
N PHE A 392 -8.46 -10.80 10.29
CA PHE A 392 -7.32 -10.92 9.40
C PHE A 392 -6.01 -10.98 10.18
N MET A 393 -5.85 -10.08 11.17
CA MET A 393 -4.64 -10.03 12.00
C MET A 393 -4.44 -11.28 12.84
N GLU A 394 -5.50 -11.88 13.38
CA GLU A 394 -5.43 -13.17 14.07
C GLU A 394 -4.90 -14.29 13.17
N ILE A 395 -5.42 -14.38 11.92
CA ILE A 395 -4.96 -15.36 10.95
C ILE A 395 -3.49 -15.09 10.55
N ALA A 396 -3.10 -13.84 10.39
CA ALA A 396 -1.73 -13.46 10.08
C ALA A 396 -0.77 -13.82 11.23
N LYS A 397 -1.14 -13.51 12.48
CA LYS A 397 -0.36 -13.85 13.69
C LYS A 397 -0.23 -15.36 13.91
N SER A 398 -1.23 -16.13 13.51
CA SER A 398 -1.17 -17.60 13.61
C SER A 398 -0.32 -18.27 12.52
N GLU A 399 0.23 -17.51 11.58
CA GLU A 399 0.97 -17.99 10.41
C GLU A 399 0.17 -18.94 9.49
N LYS A 400 -1.13 -19.13 9.74
CA LYS A 400 -2.00 -19.98 8.91
C LYS A 400 -2.47 -19.31 7.62
N ILE A 401 -2.15 -18.04 7.46
CA ILE A 401 -2.55 -17.26 6.29
C ILE A 401 -2.00 -17.85 4.97
N HIS A 402 -0.86 -18.54 5.02
CA HIS A 402 -0.29 -19.26 3.88
C HIS A 402 -1.26 -20.28 3.29
N ASN A 403 -2.02 -20.97 4.13
CA ASN A 403 -2.98 -22.00 3.71
C ASN A 403 -4.14 -21.44 2.90
N LEU A 404 -4.39 -20.13 3.00
CA LEU A 404 -5.42 -19.43 2.24
C LEU A 404 -4.80 -18.62 1.09
N CYS A 405 -3.76 -17.86 1.40
CA CYS A 405 -3.19 -16.90 0.47
C CYS A 405 -2.44 -17.54 -0.68
N LYS A 406 -1.66 -18.61 -0.45
CA LYS A 406 -0.88 -19.27 -1.50
C LYS A 406 -1.77 -19.96 -2.54
N PRO A 407 -2.74 -20.81 -2.17
CA PRO A 407 -3.65 -21.40 -3.15
C PRO A 407 -4.45 -20.38 -3.96
N ASN A 408 -4.97 -19.33 -3.29
CA ASN A 408 -5.72 -18.27 -3.96
C ASN A 408 -4.82 -17.43 -4.90
N ALA A 409 -3.58 -17.15 -4.53
CA ALA A 409 -2.63 -16.44 -5.38
C ALA A 409 -2.32 -17.25 -6.65
N LEU A 410 -2.04 -18.53 -6.50
CA LEU A 410 -1.77 -19.44 -7.63
C LEU A 410 -3.00 -19.54 -8.55
N THR A 411 -4.19 -19.63 -8.00
CA THR A 411 -5.44 -19.67 -8.78
C THR A 411 -5.65 -18.36 -9.55
N THR A 412 -5.48 -17.19 -8.91
CA THR A 412 -5.64 -15.90 -9.60
C THR A 412 -4.54 -15.64 -10.64
N LEU A 413 -3.36 -16.20 -10.49
CA LEU A 413 -2.29 -16.12 -11.48
C LEU A 413 -2.64 -16.94 -12.74
N VAL A 414 -3.22 -18.14 -12.59
CA VAL A 414 -3.72 -18.91 -13.72
C VAL A 414 -4.87 -18.17 -14.40
N GLU A 415 -5.83 -17.63 -13.64
CA GLU A 415 -6.94 -16.83 -14.19
C GLU A 415 -6.39 -15.67 -15.05
N TYR A 416 -5.41 -14.94 -14.55
CA TYR A 416 -4.73 -13.88 -15.30
C TYR A 416 -4.14 -14.40 -16.61
N ALA A 417 -3.39 -15.48 -16.57
CA ALA A 417 -2.73 -16.04 -17.77
C ALA A 417 -3.70 -16.56 -18.81
N VAL A 418 -4.86 -17.12 -18.39
CA VAL A 418 -5.93 -17.58 -19.29
C VAL A 418 -6.63 -16.39 -19.95
N ASP A 419 -6.88 -15.31 -19.20
CA ASP A 419 -7.68 -14.17 -19.68
C ASP A 419 -6.88 -13.14 -20.48
N TYR A 420 -5.62 -12.90 -20.10
CA TYR A 420 -4.81 -11.79 -20.59
C TYR A 420 -3.45 -12.23 -21.17
N GLY A 421 -3.05 -13.49 -20.94
CA GLY A 421 -1.79 -14.04 -21.43
C GLY A 421 -1.87 -14.53 -22.87
N ASP A 422 -0.70 -14.56 -23.52
CA ASP A 422 -0.51 -15.35 -24.72
C ASP A 422 -0.22 -16.82 -24.36
N LYS A 423 -0.09 -17.69 -25.39
CA LYS A 423 0.19 -19.11 -25.19
C LYS A 423 1.50 -19.38 -24.43
N GLU A 424 2.50 -18.51 -24.62
CA GLU A 424 3.81 -18.65 -23.98
C GLU A 424 3.69 -18.33 -22.48
N LEU A 425 3.05 -17.21 -22.12
CA LEU A 425 2.83 -16.84 -20.72
C LEU A 425 1.98 -17.88 -20.00
N LEU A 426 0.91 -18.37 -20.63
CA LEU A 426 0.06 -19.41 -20.05
C LEU A 426 0.87 -20.69 -19.74
N ALA A 427 1.74 -21.13 -20.65
CA ALA A 427 2.56 -22.31 -20.45
C ALA A 427 3.59 -22.09 -19.29
N LYS A 428 4.23 -20.90 -19.24
CA LYS A 428 5.13 -20.52 -18.15
C LYS A 428 4.41 -20.50 -16.80
N VAL A 429 3.23 -19.89 -16.74
CA VAL A 429 2.42 -19.81 -15.53
C VAL A 429 1.95 -21.19 -15.08
N GLU A 430 1.45 -22.03 -15.99
CA GLU A 430 1.02 -23.40 -15.64
C GLU A 430 2.15 -24.23 -15.03
N LYS A 431 3.34 -24.18 -15.63
CA LYS A 431 4.52 -24.85 -15.10
C LYS A 431 4.86 -24.33 -13.70
N PHE A 432 5.00 -23.00 -13.54
CA PHE A 432 5.31 -22.36 -12.27
C PHE A 432 4.28 -22.69 -11.19
N VAL A 433 2.97 -22.64 -11.52
CA VAL A 433 1.89 -22.92 -10.57
C VAL A 433 1.92 -24.37 -10.11
N ARG A 434 2.20 -25.34 -11.00
CA ARG A 434 2.33 -26.77 -10.63
C ARG A 434 3.53 -26.99 -9.71
N GLU A 435 4.66 -26.37 -10.00
CA GLU A 435 5.86 -26.42 -9.14
C GLU A 435 5.58 -25.84 -7.75
N GLN A 436 4.92 -24.66 -7.68
CA GLN A 436 4.56 -24.02 -6.42
C GLN A 436 3.46 -24.80 -5.66
N ALA A 437 2.50 -25.40 -6.35
CA ALA A 437 1.45 -26.22 -5.73
C ALA A 437 2.03 -27.47 -5.07
N ALA A 438 3.02 -28.11 -5.67
CA ALA A 438 3.71 -29.27 -5.10
C ALA A 438 4.40 -28.99 -3.75
N THR A 439 4.70 -27.73 -3.44
CA THR A 439 5.27 -27.31 -2.14
C THR A 439 4.20 -27.02 -1.07
N ILE A 440 2.92 -27.19 -1.37
CA ILE A 440 1.82 -27.05 -0.40
C ILE A 440 1.71 -28.37 0.39
N GLU A 441 1.95 -28.31 1.71
CA GLU A 441 1.91 -29.50 2.58
C GLU A 441 0.52 -30.13 2.63
N ASN A 442 -0.54 -29.31 2.67
CA ASN A 442 -1.91 -29.79 2.72
C ASN A 442 -2.37 -30.27 1.34
N LYS A 443 -2.49 -31.59 1.18
CA LYS A 443 -2.86 -32.23 -0.09
C LYS A 443 -4.24 -31.81 -0.62
N ARG A 444 -5.18 -31.41 0.23
CA ARG A 444 -6.48 -30.87 -0.23
C ARG A 444 -6.32 -29.50 -0.88
N LEU A 445 -5.45 -28.65 -0.35
CA LEU A 445 -5.16 -27.34 -0.93
C LEU A 445 -4.34 -27.43 -2.20
N GLU A 446 -3.40 -28.37 -2.28
CA GLU A 446 -2.68 -28.69 -3.53
C GLU A 446 -3.67 -29.12 -4.61
N GLN A 447 -4.58 -30.07 -4.30
CA GLN A 447 -5.60 -30.55 -5.22
C GLN A 447 -6.59 -29.46 -5.64
N PHE A 448 -6.91 -28.51 -4.74
CA PHE A 448 -7.73 -27.34 -5.07
C PHE A 448 -7.06 -26.53 -6.18
N VAL A 449 -5.77 -26.20 -6.05
CA VAL A 449 -5.03 -25.44 -7.07
C VAL A 449 -5.01 -26.20 -8.40
N LEU A 450 -4.63 -27.48 -8.37
CA LEU A 450 -4.50 -28.28 -9.60
C LEU A 450 -5.84 -28.42 -10.35
N LYS A 451 -6.96 -28.65 -9.65
CA LYS A 451 -8.29 -28.69 -10.24
C LYS A 451 -8.72 -27.35 -10.81
N ASN A 452 -8.34 -26.23 -10.16
CA ASN A 452 -8.69 -24.90 -10.64
C ASN A 452 -7.96 -24.53 -11.94
N ILE A 453 -6.80 -25.09 -12.24
CA ILE A 453 -6.15 -24.91 -13.55
C ILE A 453 -7.12 -25.37 -14.66
N ASP A 454 -7.65 -26.57 -14.55
CA ASP A 454 -8.54 -27.15 -15.57
C ASP A 454 -9.87 -26.40 -15.65
N LYS A 455 -10.45 -26.00 -14.51
CA LYS A 455 -11.69 -25.23 -14.44
C LYS A 455 -11.56 -23.86 -15.09
N LEU A 456 -10.47 -23.14 -14.81
CA LEU A 456 -10.19 -21.84 -15.40
C LEU A 456 -9.99 -21.93 -16.92
N LYS A 457 -9.31 -22.98 -17.40
CA LYS A 457 -9.16 -23.25 -18.84
C LYS A 457 -10.49 -23.63 -19.50
N ALA A 458 -11.41 -24.23 -18.74
CA ALA A 458 -12.78 -24.54 -19.20
C ALA A 458 -13.73 -23.33 -19.15
N GLY A 459 -13.30 -22.17 -18.65
CA GLY A 459 -14.08 -20.93 -18.64
C GLY A 459 -14.65 -20.53 -17.28
N GLU A 460 -14.47 -21.33 -16.22
CA GLU A 460 -14.83 -20.88 -14.86
C GLU A 460 -13.94 -19.72 -14.43
N ARG A 461 -14.46 -18.80 -13.62
CA ARG A 461 -13.74 -17.61 -13.13
C ARG A 461 -14.04 -17.38 -11.67
N ASP A 462 -13.18 -16.54 -11.05
CA ASP A 462 -13.35 -16.06 -9.68
C ASP A 462 -13.36 -17.18 -8.63
N LEU A 463 -12.46 -18.15 -8.81
CA LEU A 463 -12.32 -19.32 -7.92
C LEU A 463 -11.41 -18.97 -6.74
N TYR A 464 -11.90 -19.17 -5.50
CA TYR A 464 -11.15 -18.90 -4.27
C TYR A 464 -11.64 -19.74 -3.08
N LEU A 465 -10.79 -19.78 -2.01
CA LEU A 465 -11.09 -20.39 -0.71
C LEU A 465 -11.74 -19.41 0.25
#